data_c417c3fae7b8c69bef3319ad08a00475
#
_entry.id   c417c3fae7b8c69bef3319ad08a00475
#
_cell.length_a   1.000
_cell.length_b   1.000
_cell.length_c   1.000
_cell.angle_alpha   90.00
_cell.angle_beta   90.00
_cell.angle_gamma   90.00
#
_symmetry.space_group_name_H-M   'P 1'
#
loop_
_entity.id
_entity.type
_entity.pdbx_description
1 polymer ?
#
loop_
_entity_poly.entity_id
_entity_poly.type
_entity_poly.pdbx_seq_one_letter_code
_entity_poly.pdbx_strand_id
1 'polypeptide(L)'
;YLVRRAPRPRLVCVGGVHIAIHLCRMAKALGWSTVVVDPRRVFGSEERFPDVDELVQQWPQEAFSHIPLTSATAVCALTHDPKIDVPALQAALDSPAFYIGSLGRLSTQRMRARQLRDAGAELADLDRIFGPIGLDLAGREPAEIALSIMAQITAIKHGSETLSGTTMLQAARAQDSRERKSA
;
A
#
# COMPACT_ATOMS: atom_id res chain seq x y z
N TYR A 1 4.92 -33.53 -16.14
CA TYR A 1 4.10 -32.61 -15.32
C TYR A 1 4.87 -31.29 -15.22
N LEU A 2 4.40 -30.26 -15.95
CA LEU A 2 4.86 -28.88 -15.80
C LEU A 2 4.19 -28.30 -14.54
N VAL A 3 4.90 -28.29 -13.43
CA VAL A 3 4.49 -27.55 -12.25
C VAL A 3 4.62 -26.06 -12.61
N ARG A 4 3.50 -25.39 -12.92
CA ARG A 4 3.45 -23.93 -12.99
C ARG A 4 3.73 -23.41 -11.58
N ARG A 5 4.97 -23.03 -11.31
CA ARG A 5 5.29 -22.28 -10.10
C ARG A 5 4.55 -20.96 -10.17
N ALA A 6 3.63 -20.74 -9.23
CA ALA A 6 3.01 -19.44 -9.07
C ALA A 6 4.12 -18.37 -8.94
N PRO A 7 3.98 -17.19 -9.55
CA PRO A 7 4.99 -16.15 -9.45
C PRO A 7 5.21 -15.80 -7.97
N ARG A 8 6.48 -15.62 -7.59
CA ARG A 8 6.86 -15.24 -6.22
C ARG A 8 6.16 -13.94 -5.85
N PRO A 9 5.42 -13.86 -4.74
CA PRO A 9 4.78 -12.63 -4.33
C PRO A 9 5.79 -11.51 -4.12
N ARG A 10 5.41 -10.29 -4.45
CA ARG A 10 6.24 -9.10 -4.31
C ARG A 10 5.53 -8.07 -3.43
N LEU A 11 6.28 -7.50 -2.48
CA LEU A 11 5.89 -6.33 -1.72
C LEU A 11 6.61 -5.10 -2.27
N VAL A 12 5.86 -4.07 -2.61
CA VAL A 12 6.39 -2.76 -3.01
C VAL A 12 5.97 -1.74 -1.95
N CYS A 13 6.94 -1.21 -1.22
CA CYS A 13 6.75 -0.12 -0.27
C CYS A 13 7.11 1.20 -0.93
N VAL A 14 6.16 2.10 -1.08
CA VAL A 14 6.40 3.47 -1.51
C VAL A 14 6.55 4.33 -0.26
N GLY A 15 7.79 4.75 0.01
CA GLY A 15 8.19 5.44 1.23
C GLY A 15 9.11 4.59 2.12
N GLY A 16 10.37 5.01 2.25
CA GLY A 16 11.38 4.37 3.09
C GLY A 16 11.24 4.74 4.58
N VAL A 17 10.03 4.72 5.11
CA VAL A 17 9.72 5.03 6.52
C VAL A 17 10.00 3.83 7.45
N HIS A 18 9.98 4.04 8.77
CA HIS A 18 10.26 2.97 9.74
C HIS A 18 9.35 1.75 9.59
N ILE A 19 8.07 1.97 9.28
CA ILE A 19 7.11 0.88 9.02
C ILE A 19 7.59 -0.01 7.86
N ALA A 20 8.14 0.58 6.78
CA ALA A 20 8.62 -0.17 5.63
C ALA A 20 9.76 -1.12 5.98
N ILE A 21 10.64 -0.74 6.92
CA ILE A 21 11.75 -1.59 7.37
C ILE A 21 11.21 -2.90 7.97
N HIS A 22 10.26 -2.79 8.90
CA HIS A 22 9.66 -3.97 9.54
C HIS A 22 8.82 -4.79 8.55
N LEU A 23 8.07 -4.10 7.69
CA LEU A 23 7.21 -4.74 6.70
C LEU A 23 8.02 -5.56 5.67
N CYS A 24 9.14 -5.01 5.18
CA CYS A 24 10.06 -5.73 4.28
C CYS A 24 10.65 -6.97 4.96
N ARG A 25 11.06 -6.88 6.23
CA ARG A 25 11.58 -8.04 6.98
C ARG A 25 10.53 -9.14 7.13
N MET A 26 9.28 -8.79 7.45
CA MET A 26 8.17 -9.76 7.54
C MET A 26 7.88 -10.39 6.18
N ALA A 27 7.85 -9.61 5.10
CA ALA A 27 7.64 -10.11 3.76
C ALA A 27 8.75 -11.10 3.34
N LYS A 28 10.01 -10.79 3.65
CA LYS A 28 11.14 -11.72 3.40
C LYS A 28 11.02 -13.00 4.20
N ALA A 29 10.61 -12.94 5.45
CA ALA A 29 10.35 -14.14 6.26
C ALA A 29 9.26 -15.05 5.66
N LEU A 30 8.30 -14.46 4.94
CA LEU A 30 7.26 -15.17 4.19
C LEU A 30 7.73 -15.60 2.77
N GLY A 31 8.99 -15.38 2.41
CA GLY A 31 9.55 -15.76 1.12
C GLY A 31 9.21 -14.81 -0.04
N TRP A 32 8.73 -13.60 0.22
CA TRP A 32 8.39 -12.60 -0.79
C TRP A 32 9.63 -11.84 -1.28
N SER A 33 9.57 -11.31 -2.48
CA SER A 33 10.50 -10.27 -2.93
C SER A 33 10.05 -8.91 -2.43
N THR A 34 11.01 -8.02 -2.15
CA THR A 34 10.77 -6.72 -1.54
C THR A 34 11.39 -5.60 -2.37
N VAL A 35 10.62 -4.54 -2.59
CA VAL A 35 11.06 -3.33 -3.28
C VAL A 35 10.70 -2.14 -2.42
N VAL A 36 11.62 -1.20 -2.27
CA VAL A 36 11.37 0.10 -1.64
C VAL A 36 11.60 1.20 -2.65
N VAL A 37 10.59 2.05 -2.85
CA VAL A 37 10.63 3.22 -3.74
C VAL A 37 10.51 4.48 -2.90
N ASP A 38 11.53 5.33 -2.90
CA ASP A 38 11.48 6.64 -2.26
C ASP A 38 12.42 7.63 -2.95
N PRO A 39 11.94 8.75 -3.53
CA PRO A 39 12.78 9.73 -4.19
C PRO A 39 13.72 10.47 -3.22
N ARG A 40 13.43 10.41 -1.92
CA ARG A 40 14.18 11.10 -0.87
C ARG A 40 15.32 10.22 -0.38
N ARG A 41 16.56 10.57 -0.71
CA ARG A 41 17.77 9.77 -0.39
C ARG A 41 17.91 9.42 1.09
N VAL A 42 17.49 10.30 1.99
CA VAL A 42 17.57 10.07 3.44
C VAL A 42 16.67 8.93 3.90
N PHE A 43 15.52 8.72 3.24
CA PHE A 43 14.57 7.67 3.57
C PHE A 43 14.87 6.37 2.82
N GLY A 44 15.23 6.45 1.55
CA GLY A 44 15.60 5.30 0.72
C GLY A 44 17.11 5.11 0.69
N SER A 45 17.74 4.68 1.78
CA SER A 45 19.18 4.39 1.83
C SER A 45 19.48 2.93 2.10
N GLU A 46 20.59 2.42 1.55
CA GLU A 46 21.04 1.04 1.75
C GLU A 46 21.29 0.73 3.23
N GLU A 47 21.76 1.71 3.99
CA GLU A 47 21.96 1.56 5.44
C GLU A 47 20.67 1.22 6.17
N ARG A 48 19.54 1.80 5.75
CA ARG A 48 18.22 1.56 6.35
C ARG A 48 17.57 0.27 5.85
N PHE A 49 17.89 -0.13 4.63
CA PHE A 49 17.30 -1.29 3.94
C PHE A 49 18.36 -2.27 3.43
N PRO A 50 19.25 -2.80 4.31
CA PRO A 50 20.34 -3.66 3.87
C PRO A 50 19.87 -4.99 3.28
N ASP A 51 18.67 -5.43 3.63
CA ASP A 51 18.13 -6.74 3.23
C ASP A 51 17.05 -6.67 2.15
N VAL A 52 16.72 -5.47 1.64
CA VAL A 52 15.71 -5.34 0.59
C VAL A 52 16.26 -5.86 -0.74
N ASP A 53 15.40 -6.51 -1.55
CA ASP A 53 15.88 -7.06 -2.83
C ASP A 53 16.13 -5.96 -3.86
N GLU A 54 15.38 -4.84 -3.80
CA GLU A 54 15.54 -3.70 -4.70
C GLU A 54 15.22 -2.39 -3.97
N LEU A 55 16.14 -1.42 -4.04
CA LEU A 55 15.97 -0.08 -3.50
C LEU A 55 16.03 0.94 -4.63
N VAL A 56 14.97 1.70 -4.84
CA VAL A 56 14.79 2.59 -5.98
C VAL A 56 14.60 4.03 -5.50
N GLN A 57 15.61 4.86 -5.70
CA GLN A 57 15.61 6.27 -5.32
C GLN A 57 15.06 7.15 -6.45
N GLN A 58 13.82 6.88 -6.85
CA GLN A 58 13.12 7.58 -7.94
C GLN A 58 11.70 7.94 -7.53
N TRP A 59 11.09 8.84 -8.28
CA TRP A 59 9.65 9.10 -8.16
C TRP A 59 8.84 7.88 -8.59
N PRO A 60 7.68 7.62 -7.99
CA PRO A 60 6.87 6.43 -8.31
C PRO A 60 6.58 6.27 -9.79
N GLN A 61 6.31 7.34 -10.52
CA GLN A 61 6.04 7.30 -11.96
C GLN A 61 7.24 6.76 -12.77
N GLU A 62 8.45 7.16 -12.38
CA GLU A 62 9.69 6.70 -13.02
C GLU A 62 9.96 5.25 -12.62
N ALA A 63 9.89 4.95 -11.32
CA ALA A 63 10.12 3.62 -10.79
C ALA A 63 9.20 2.57 -11.43
N PHE A 64 7.90 2.85 -11.54
CA PHE A 64 6.92 1.90 -12.07
C PHE A 64 6.93 1.79 -13.60
N SER A 65 7.70 2.61 -14.31
CA SER A 65 7.96 2.40 -15.73
C SER A 65 8.83 1.16 -16.01
N HIS A 66 9.63 0.73 -15.03
CA HIS A 66 10.52 -0.44 -15.14
C HIS A 66 10.30 -1.50 -14.05
N ILE A 67 9.59 -1.18 -12.98
CA ILE A 67 9.18 -2.16 -11.96
C ILE A 67 7.77 -2.64 -12.28
N PRO A 68 7.59 -3.88 -12.77
CA PRO A 68 6.27 -4.37 -13.12
C PRO A 68 5.41 -4.61 -11.87
N LEU A 69 4.22 -4.00 -11.84
CA LEU A 69 3.19 -4.27 -10.87
C LEU A 69 2.25 -5.36 -11.43
N THR A 70 2.41 -6.58 -10.95
CA THR A 70 1.69 -7.77 -11.46
C THR A 70 0.58 -8.20 -10.51
N SER A 71 -0.21 -9.19 -10.91
CA SER A 71 -1.23 -9.82 -10.04
C SER A 71 -0.64 -10.54 -8.81
N ALA A 72 0.69 -10.65 -8.70
CA ALA A 72 1.38 -11.14 -7.51
C ALA A 72 2.00 -10.00 -6.67
N THR A 73 1.67 -8.73 -6.97
CA THR A 73 2.25 -7.56 -6.31
C THR A 73 1.28 -6.97 -5.29
N ALA A 74 1.78 -6.69 -4.08
CA ALA A 74 1.15 -5.84 -3.07
C ALA A 74 1.86 -4.48 -3.05
N VAL A 75 1.12 -3.39 -3.16
CA VAL A 75 1.62 -2.01 -3.13
C VAL A 75 1.16 -1.31 -1.86
N CYS A 76 2.10 -0.74 -1.11
CA CYS A 76 1.85 0.00 0.13
C CYS A 76 2.37 1.44 0.01
N ALA A 77 1.48 2.43 -0.07
CA ALA A 77 1.83 3.85 0.01
C ALA A 77 1.92 4.25 1.48
N LEU A 78 3.13 4.52 1.95
CA LEU A 78 3.48 4.67 3.37
C LEU A 78 3.98 6.07 3.72
N THR A 79 4.00 7.01 2.77
CA THR A 79 4.37 8.39 3.06
C THR A 79 3.15 9.20 3.53
N HIS A 80 3.37 10.41 3.96
CA HIS A 80 2.31 11.39 4.17
C HIS A 80 2.33 12.49 3.10
N ASP A 81 3.22 12.33 2.10
CA ASP A 81 3.39 13.29 1.01
C ASP A 81 2.49 12.92 -0.17
N PRO A 82 1.46 13.74 -0.47
CA PRO A 82 0.57 13.46 -1.59
C PRO A 82 1.28 13.46 -2.95
N LYS A 83 2.41 14.15 -3.08
CA LYS A 83 3.22 14.16 -4.32
C LYS A 83 3.86 12.81 -4.62
N ILE A 84 4.05 11.98 -3.59
CA ILE A 84 4.58 10.62 -3.72
C ILE A 84 3.42 9.62 -3.73
N ASP A 85 2.49 9.72 -2.76
CA ASP A 85 1.46 8.73 -2.55
C ASP A 85 0.39 8.71 -3.66
N VAL A 86 -0.05 9.88 -4.15
CA VAL A 86 -1.11 9.92 -5.18
C VAL A 86 -0.65 9.30 -6.49
N PRO A 87 0.51 9.64 -7.07
CA PRO A 87 1.00 8.98 -8.26
C PRO A 87 1.27 7.49 -8.09
N ALA A 88 1.74 7.08 -6.89
CA ALA A 88 1.96 5.67 -6.60
C ALA A 88 0.65 4.87 -6.58
N LEU A 89 -0.38 5.41 -5.93
CA LEU A 89 -1.70 4.79 -5.87
C LEU A 89 -2.37 4.77 -7.25
N GLN A 90 -2.24 5.83 -8.05
CA GLN A 90 -2.76 5.86 -9.41
C GLN A 90 -2.11 4.75 -10.26
N ALA A 91 -0.79 4.65 -10.27
CA ALA A 91 -0.09 3.59 -11.01
C ALA A 91 -0.47 2.18 -10.52
N ALA A 92 -0.70 2.01 -9.21
CA ALA A 92 -1.17 0.75 -8.66
C ALA A 92 -2.61 0.42 -9.11
N LEU A 93 -3.50 1.42 -9.20
CA LEU A 93 -4.87 1.26 -9.73
C LEU A 93 -4.86 0.86 -11.21
N ASP A 94 -3.95 1.41 -12.00
CA ASP A 94 -3.78 1.11 -13.43
C ASP A 94 -3.11 -0.27 -13.66
N SER A 95 -2.75 -0.97 -12.58
CA SER A 95 -2.09 -2.27 -12.61
C SER A 95 -2.99 -3.41 -12.11
N PRO A 96 -2.62 -4.68 -12.37
CA PRO A 96 -3.31 -5.84 -11.81
C PRO A 96 -2.87 -6.17 -10.37
N ALA A 97 -2.21 -5.28 -9.64
CA ALA A 97 -1.79 -5.52 -8.25
C ALA A 97 -2.96 -6.05 -7.40
N PHE A 98 -2.72 -7.15 -6.67
CA PHE A 98 -3.79 -7.81 -5.90
C PHE A 98 -4.13 -7.07 -4.60
N TYR A 99 -3.20 -6.23 -4.12
CA TYR A 99 -3.39 -5.44 -2.91
C TYR A 99 -2.83 -4.04 -3.11
N ILE A 100 -3.60 -3.04 -2.74
CA ILE A 100 -3.20 -1.63 -2.74
C ILE A 100 -3.57 -1.06 -1.37
N GLY A 101 -2.60 -0.59 -0.61
CA GLY A 101 -2.82 -0.04 0.72
C GLY A 101 -2.28 1.38 0.86
N SER A 102 -2.97 2.19 1.66
CA SER A 102 -2.67 3.61 1.87
C SER A 102 -2.61 3.95 3.35
N LEU A 103 -1.44 4.39 3.83
CA LEU A 103 -1.23 4.80 5.21
C LEU A 103 -1.91 6.14 5.49
N GLY A 104 -2.44 6.29 6.70
CA GLY A 104 -3.03 7.53 7.18
C GLY A 104 -4.41 7.34 7.81
N ARG A 105 -4.82 8.33 8.61
CA ARG A 105 -6.13 8.34 9.29
C ARG A 105 -7.29 8.46 8.29
N LEU A 106 -8.50 8.20 8.72
CA LEU A 106 -9.71 8.35 7.89
C LEU A 106 -9.81 9.72 7.20
N SER A 107 -9.45 10.81 7.89
CA SER A 107 -9.42 12.15 7.28
C SER A 107 -8.42 12.27 6.13
N THR A 108 -7.25 11.64 6.27
CA THR A 108 -6.23 11.57 5.21
C THR A 108 -6.74 10.75 4.03
N GLN A 109 -7.42 9.63 4.28
CA GLN A 109 -7.97 8.79 3.20
C GLN A 109 -9.03 9.55 2.38
N ARG A 110 -9.86 10.35 3.02
CA ARG A 110 -10.86 11.19 2.33
C ARG A 110 -10.23 12.24 1.43
N MET A 111 -9.22 12.94 1.94
CA MET A 111 -8.47 13.92 1.15
C MET A 111 -7.80 13.24 -0.05
N ARG A 112 -7.18 12.08 0.17
CA ARG A 112 -6.50 11.30 -0.86
C ARG A 112 -7.48 10.75 -1.90
N ALA A 113 -8.67 10.31 -1.48
CA ALA A 113 -9.74 9.91 -2.40
C ALA A 113 -10.14 11.05 -3.36
N ARG A 114 -10.26 12.28 -2.86
CA ARG A 114 -10.52 13.46 -3.72
C ARG A 114 -9.38 13.69 -4.70
N GLN A 115 -8.13 13.68 -4.22
CA GLN A 115 -6.95 13.87 -5.07
C GLN A 115 -6.82 12.80 -6.18
N LEU A 116 -7.13 11.53 -5.88
CA LEU A 116 -7.14 10.46 -6.87
C LEU A 116 -8.25 10.67 -7.90
N ARG A 117 -9.43 11.11 -7.50
CA ARG A 117 -10.51 11.43 -8.41
C ARG A 117 -10.18 12.63 -9.31
N ASP A 118 -9.57 13.67 -8.75
CA ASP A 118 -9.09 14.82 -9.52
C ASP A 118 -8.00 14.41 -10.54
N ALA A 119 -7.24 13.34 -10.22
CA ALA A 119 -6.26 12.72 -11.11
C ALA A 119 -6.87 11.71 -12.11
N GLY A 120 -8.20 11.51 -12.12
CA GLY A 120 -8.91 10.70 -13.10
C GLY A 120 -9.34 9.31 -12.63
N ALA A 121 -9.12 8.94 -11.37
CA ALA A 121 -9.59 7.65 -10.84
C ALA A 121 -11.12 7.63 -10.76
N GLU A 122 -11.72 6.50 -11.14
CA GLU A 122 -13.15 6.26 -10.97
C GLU A 122 -13.50 6.02 -9.49
N LEU A 123 -14.75 6.30 -9.12
CA LEU A 123 -15.20 6.06 -7.74
C LEU A 123 -15.09 4.58 -7.33
N ALA A 124 -15.31 3.67 -8.28
CA ALA A 124 -15.21 2.24 -8.09
C ALA A 124 -13.76 1.79 -7.82
N ASP A 125 -12.77 2.47 -8.39
CA ASP A 125 -11.35 2.14 -8.19
C ASP A 125 -10.92 2.34 -6.74
N LEU A 126 -11.54 3.28 -6.02
CA LEU A 126 -11.26 3.53 -4.61
C LEU A 126 -11.60 2.34 -3.71
N ASP A 127 -12.44 1.41 -4.17
CA ASP A 127 -12.75 0.18 -3.44
C ASP A 127 -11.61 -0.85 -3.49
N ARG A 128 -10.66 -0.68 -4.40
CA ARG A 128 -9.44 -1.49 -4.48
C ARG A 128 -8.34 -1.03 -3.51
N ILE A 129 -8.49 0.15 -2.90
CA ILE A 129 -7.49 0.71 -1.99
C ILE A 129 -7.93 0.49 -0.55
N PHE A 130 -7.15 -0.25 0.23
CA PHE A 130 -7.33 -0.38 1.67
C PHE A 130 -6.78 0.87 2.37
N GLY A 131 -7.65 1.62 3.01
CA GLY A 131 -7.30 2.86 3.68
C GLY A 131 -8.28 3.25 4.79
N PRO A 132 -7.82 3.31 6.03
CA PRO A 132 -6.47 3.10 6.55
C PRO A 132 -5.91 1.70 6.28
N ILE A 133 -4.62 1.64 5.91
CA ILE A 133 -3.91 0.37 5.65
C ILE A 133 -3.78 -0.46 6.94
N GLY A 134 -3.90 -1.77 6.79
CA GLY A 134 -3.74 -2.71 7.91
C GLY A 134 -5.04 -3.04 8.63
N LEU A 135 -5.01 -4.11 9.42
CA LEU A 135 -6.10 -4.48 10.32
C LEU A 135 -6.06 -3.59 11.57
N ASP A 136 -7.21 -3.32 12.18
CA ASP A 136 -7.25 -2.60 13.46
C ASP A 136 -6.84 -3.52 14.61
N LEU A 137 -5.54 -3.57 14.88
CA LEU A 137 -4.93 -4.27 16.01
C LEU A 137 -4.67 -3.34 17.20
N ALA A 138 -5.10 -2.07 17.13
CA ALA A 138 -4.82 -1.03 18.11
C ALA A 138 -3.31 -0.76 18.37
N GLY A 139 -2.41 -1.34 17.58
CA GLY A 139 -0.96 -1.13 17.65
C GLY A 139 -0.57 0.27 17.21
N ARG A 140 0.49 0.82 17.82
CA ARG A 140 0.99 2.18 17.54
C ARG A 140 2.45 2.21 17.13
N GLU A 141 3.21 1.21 17.53
CA GLU A 141 4.62 1.12 17.19
C GLU A 141 4.80 0.72 15.71
N PRO A 142 5.86 1.17 15.03
CA PRO A 142 6.09 0.85 13.62
C PRO A 142 6.07 -0.64 13.29
N ALA A 143 6.57 -1.48 14.19
CA ALA A 143 6.55 -2.94 14.02
C ALA A 143 5.13 -3.51 14.13
N GLU A 144 4.30 -3.00 15.04
CA GLU A 144 2.90 -3.43 15.22
C GLU A 144 2.04 -3.01 14.02
N ILE A 145 2.27 -1.79 13.51
CA ILE A 145 1.62 -1.30 12.29
C ILE A 145 2.04 -2.18 11.10
N ALA A 146 3.32 -2.51 10.96
CA ALA A 146 3.79 -3.41 9.91
C ALA A 146 3.15 -4.80 10.01
N LEU A 147 2.99 -5.33 11.24
CA LEU A 147 2.30 -6.59 11.49
C LEU A 147 0.83 -6.53 11.02
N SER A 148 0.12 -5.45 11.37
CA SER A 148 -1.27 -5.26 10.97
C SER A 148 -1.43 -5.20 9.44
N ILE A 149 -0.49 -4.54 8.76
CA ILE A 149 -0.45 -4.46 7.29
C ILE A 149 -0.17 -5.84 6.69
N MET A 150 0.84 -6.56 7.19
CA MET A 150 1.19 -7.87 6.65
C MET A 150 0.08 -8.90 6.88
N ALA A 151 -0.61 -8.83 8.01
CA ALA A 151 -1.77 -9.66 8.30
C ALA A 151 -2.92 -9.39 7.31
N GLN A 152 -3.23 -8.11 7.03
CA GLN A 152 -4.24 -7.74 6.03
C GLN A 152 -3.87 -8.22 4.63
N ILE A 153 -2.63 -7.97 4.19
CA ILE A 153 -2.13 -8.44 2.88
C ILE A 153 -2.27 -9.96 2.76
N THR A 154 -1.91 -10.69 3.82
CA THR A 154 -2.02 -12.15 3.84
C THR A 154 -3.48 -12.61 3.77
N ALA A 155 -4.38 -11.97 4.50
CA ALA A 155 -5.81 -12.25 4.47
C ALA A 155 -6.40 -12.05 3.06
N ILE A 156 -6.10 -10.92 2.43
CA ILE A 156 -6.56 -10.60 1.06
C ILE A 156 -5.99 -11.61 0.05
N LYS A 157 -4.69 -11.92 0.14
CA LYS A 157 -4.03 -12.90 -0.73
C LYS A 157 -4.70 -14.27 -0.70
N HIS A 158 -5.24 -14.67 0.45
CA HIS A 158 -5.89 -15.96 0.66
C HIS A 158 -7.44 -15.89 0.60
N GLY A 159 -8.00 -14.75 0.22
CA GLY A 159 -9.45 -14.58 0.03
C GLY A 159 -10.24 -14.60 1.35
N SER A 160 -9.66 -14.14 2.47
CA SER A 160 -10.37 -14.03 3.73
C SER A 160 -11.34 -12.84 3.69
N GLU A 161 -12.63 -13.11 3.71
CA GLU A 161 -13.68 -12.07 3.74
C GLU A 161 -13.78 -11.39 5.12
N THR A 162 -13.48 -12.11 6.19
CA THR A 162 -13.63 -11.65 7.58
C THR A 162 -12.55 -10.64 8.01
N LEU A 163 -11.38 -10.65 7.37
CA LEU A 163 -10.22 -9.84 7.73
C LEU A 163 -9.79 -8.89 6.61
N SER A 164 -10.73 -8.45 5.77
CA SER A 164 -10.40 -7.56 4.64
C SER A 164 -10.05 -6.12 5.05
N GLY A 165 -10.59 -5.64 6.17
CA GLY A 165 -10.38 -4.25 6.62
C GLY A 165 -11.27 -3.24 5.90
N THR A 166 -10.95 -1.95 6.01
CA THR A 166 -11.73 -0.85 5.44
C THR A 166 -11.14 -0.38 4.12
N THR A 167 -11.97 -0.24 3.08
CA THR A 167 -11.54 0.35 1.83
C THR A 167 -11.61 1.88 1.86
N MET A 168 -10.87 2.53 0.97
CA MET A 168 -10.88 3.99 0.83
C MET A 168 -12.28 4.50 0.43
N LEU A 169 -13.02 3.74 -0.37
CA LEU A 169 -14.40 4.07 -0.73
C LEU A 169 -15.32 4.07 0.49
N GLN A 170 -15.21 3.05 1.35
CA GLN A 170 -15.97 2.98 2.59
C GLN A 170 -15.62 4.12 3.54
N ALA A 171 -14.32 4.44 3.68
CA ALA A 171 -13.83 5.56 4.47
C ALA A 171 -14.38 6.91 3.97
N ALA A 172 -14.47 7.10 2.66
CA ALA A 172 -15.04 8.30 2.05
C ALA A 172 -16.55 8.43 2.31
N ARG A 173 -17.32 7.35 2.14
CA ARG A 173 -18.79 7.33 2.31
C ARG A 173 -19.23 7.50 3.77
N ALA A 174 -18.47 7.05 4.74
CA ALA A 174 -18.81 7.13 6.16
C ALA A 174 -19.00 8.57 6.67
N GLN A 175 -18.49 9.56 5.97
CA GLN A 175 -18.67 10.97 6.31
C GLN A 175 -19.95 11.57 5.72
N ASP A 176 -20.27 11.27 4.47
CA ASP A 176 -21.48 11.81 3.82
C ASP A 176 -22.74 11.46 4.65
N SER A 177 -22.71 10.30 5.32
CA SER A 177 -23.76 9.85 6.21
C SER A 177 -23.82 10.60 7.55
N ARG A 178 -22.67 11.12 8.03
CA ARG A 178 -22.60 11.91 9.29
C ARG A 178 -22.99 13.38 9.05
N GLU A 179 -22.53 13.95 7.95
CA GLU A 179 -22.87 15.34 7.57
C GLU A 179 -24.37 15.48 7.26
N ARG A 180 -25.00 14.47 6.64
CA ARG A 180 -26.46 14.43 6.41
C ARG A 180 -27.30 14.26 7.70
N LYS A 181 -26.72 13.72 8.79
CA LYS A 181 -27.41 13.58 10.08
C LYS A 181 -27.24 14.80 10.99
N SER A 182 -26.34 15.71 10.67
CA SER A 182 -26.04 16.92 11.42
C SER A 182 -26.54 18.20 10.74
N ALA A 183 -27.16 18.09 9.55
CA ALA A 183 -27.87 19.14 8.82
C ALA A 183 -29.38 18.97 8.96
#